data_7db904384e9526bafbb5783cdf983973
#
_entry.id   7db904384e9526bafbb5783cdf983973
#
_cell.length_a   1.000
_cell.length_b   1.000
_cell.length_c   1.000
_cell.angle_alpha   90.00
_cell.angle_beta   90.00
_cell.angle_gamma   90.00
#
_symmetry.space_group_name_H-M   'P 1'
#
loop_
_entity.id
_entity.type
_entity.pdbx_description
1 polymer ?
#
loop_
_entity_poly.entity_id
_entity_poly.type
_entity_poly.pdbx_seq_one_letter_code
_entity_poly.pdbx_strand_id
1 'polypeptide(L)'
;YGMDHLNLSHPEVYSFVDALFKEYLDGENPVFRGPRVHIGTDEYSNKKKEVVEQFRAFTDHYIKFVEGFGKQACVWGALTHAAGETPVKSDNVIMYAWYNGFANPKDMVQQGYNLISIPDGLTYIVPLAGYYWDYLNTERLYKQWTPAHVADVVFEEKDPAIIGGMFAVWNDIVGNGISVKDIHHRIFPALQTIAVKTWNIAPAFSYTEFETKRQKLSEAPDVNQLGRIGDDENSLVYETSSITPGSELPYTEIGYDYTITFDMEAANENYGTELFRSPNAVFYLADPVKGMFGFSQIGRA
;
A
#
# COMPACT_ATOMS: atom_id res chain seq x y z
N TYR A 1 -9.84 21.73 -5.90
CA TYR A 1 -10.02 20.62 -4.96
C TYR A 1 -10.29 19.34 -5.75
N GLY A 2 -9.67 18.22 -5.35
CA GLY A 2 -10.06 16.89 -5.81
C GLY A 2 -11.40 16.47 -5.23
N MET A 3 -11.98 15.40 -5.74
CA MET A 3 -13.24 14.86 -5.19
C MET A 3 -13.07 14.21 -3.81
N ASP A 4 -11.85 13.99 -3.39
CA ASP A 4 -11.37 13.35 -2.18
C ASP A 4 -10.91 14.34 -1.09
N HIS A 5 -10.96 15.64 -1.37
CA HIS A 5 -10.55 16.69 -0.44
C HIS A 5 -11.74 17.38 0.22
N LEU A 6 -11.62 17.63 1.52
CA LEU A 6 -12.57 18.45 2.26
C LEU A 6 -12.47 19.93 1.83
N ASN A 7 -13.62 20.59 1.69
CA ASN A 7 -13.63 22.04 1.48
C ASN A 7 -13.43 22.77 2.81
N LEU A 8 -12.19 23.16 3.10
CA LEU A 8 -11.84 23.82 4.37
C LEU A 8 -12.49 25.20 4.58
N SER A 9 -13.12 25.77 3.55
CA SER A 9 -13.92 27.00 3.67
C SER A 9 -15.36 26.73 4.13
N HIS A 10 -15.79 25.46 4.19
CA HIS A 10 -17.15 25.13 4.63
C HIS A 10 -17.25 25.25 6.15
N PRO A 11 -18.26 25.97 6.69
CA PRO A 11 -18.35 26.27 8.13
C PRO A 11 -18.46 25.03 9.01
N GLU A 12 -19.02 23.92 8.50
CA GLU A 12 -19.25 22.68 9.25
C GLU A 12 -18.11 21.68 9.17
N VAL A 13 -17.02 21.97 8.42
CA VAL A 13 -15.95 20.98 8.21
C VAL A 13 -15.29 20.54 9.52
N TYR A 14 -15.04 21.50 10.42
CA TYR A 14 -14.43 21.18 11.71
C TYR A 14 -15.38 20.38 12.62
N SER A 15 -16.64 20.78 12.71
CA SER A 15 -17.61 20.03 13.52
C SER A 15 -17.81 18.61 13.04
N PHE A 16 -17.81 18.40 11.73
CA PHE A 16 -17.88 17.07 11.13
C PHE A 16 -16.65 16.21 11.46
N VAL A 17 -15.45 16.74 11.23
CA VAL A 17 -14.21 16.00 11.47
C VAL A 17 -13.96 15.79 12.97
N ASP A 18 -14.30 16.77 13.82
CA ASP A 18 -14.26 16.62 15.28
C ASP A 18 -15.16 15.49 15.76
N ALA A 19 -16.38 15.40 15.24
CA ALA A 19 -17.31 14.33 15.59
C ALA A 19 -16.75 12.96 15.16
N LEU A 20 -16.19 12.87 13.97
CA LEU A 20 -15.55 11.66 13.45
C LEU A 20 -14.39 11.22 14.35
N PHE A 21 -13.46 12.10 14.66
CA PHE A 21 -12.33 11.74 15.53
C PHE A 21 -12.77 11.38 16.96
N LYS A 22 -13.77 12.07 17.51
CA LYS A 22 -14.33 11.72 18.83
C LYS A 22 -14.88 10.30 18.85
N GLU A 23 -15.59 9.88 17.82
CA GLU A 23 -16.12 8.51 17.72
C GLU A 23 -15.02 7.45 17.88
N TYR A 24 -13.83 7.72 17.37
CA TYR A 24 -12.70 6.76 17.40
C TYR A 24 -11.78 6.91 18.62
N LEU A 25 -11.72 8.10 19.22
CA LEU A 25 -10.74 8.45 20.26
C LEU A 25 -11.31 8.52 21.66
N ASP A 26 -12.62 8.80 21.80
CA ASP A 26 -13.27 9.04 23.08
C ASP A 26 -13.85 7.77 23.71
N GLY A 27 -14.15 7.84 25.03
CA GLY A 27 -14.78 6.78 25.78
C GLY A 27 -13.83 5.84 26.51
N GLU A 28 -14.41 4.91 27.26
CA GLU A 28 -13.66 3.95 28.10
C GLU A 28 -12.88 2.93 27.25
N ASN A 29 -13.39 2.59 26.07
CA ASN A 29 -12.78 1.64 25.14
C ASN A 29 -12.72 2.22 23.71
N PRO A 30 -11.85 3.21 23.46
CA PRO A 30 -11.76 3.84 22.15
C PRO A 30 -11.32 2.87 21.08
N VAL A 31 -11.73 3.10 19.84
CA VAL A 31 -11.30 2.29 18.69
C VAL A 31 -9.78 2.42 18.48
N PHE A 32 -9.26 3.64 18.52
CA PHE A 32 -7.83 3.91 18.41
C PHE A 32 -7.13 3.78 19.76
N ARG A 33 -6.71 2.57 20.08
CA ARG A 33 -6.04 2.24 21.35
C ARG A 33 -4.55 2.57 21.37
N GLY A 34 -3.90 2.63 20.21
CA GLY A 34 -2.47 2.93 20.10
C GLY A 34 -2.13 4.35 20.60
N PRO A 35 -0.84 4.61 20.89
CA PRO A 35 -0.40 5.90 21.38
C PRO A 35 -0.34 6.98 20.28
N ARG A 36 -0.48 6.60 19.02
CA ARG A 36 -0.33 7.49 17.85
C ARG A 36 -1.57 7.50 16.99
N VAL A 37 -1.87 8.65 16.40
CA VAL A 37 -2.96 8.82 15.44
C VAL A 37 -2.46 9.58 14.23
N HIS A 38 -2.61 8.99 13.05
CA HIS A 38 -2.30 9.66 11.79
C HIS A 38 -3.54 10.43 11.33
N ILE A 39 -3.39 11.73 11.13
CA ILE A 39 -4.49 12.63 10.77
C ILE A 39 -4.59 12.92 9.26
N GLY A 40 -3.75 12.26 8.46
CA GLY A 40 -3.66 12.50 7.01
C GLY A 40 -2.89 13.77 6.68
N THR A 41 -3.53 14.71 5.98
CA THR A 41 -3.00 16.05 5.66
C THR A 41 -1.90 16.04 4.59
N ASP A 42 -2.17 15.40 3.47
CA ASP A 42 -1.33 15.38 2.27
C ASP A 42 -1.96 16.19 1.12
N GLU A 43 -1.20 16.40 0.09
CA GLU A 43 -1.54 16.84 -1.27
C GLU A 43 -2.64 17.92 -1.44
N TYR A 44 -2.87 18.77 -0.44
CA TYR A 44 -3.87 19.83 -0.54
C TYR A 44 -3.43 20.92 -1.54
N SER A 45 -4.39 21.63 -2.13
CA SER A 45 -4.10 22.65 -3.12
C SER A 45 -3.27 23.81 -2.56
N ASN A 46 -2.19 24.18 -3.27
CA ASN A 46 -1.34 25.35 -2.96
C ASN A 46 -1.52 26.52 -3.94
N LYS A 47 -2.55 26.48 -4.80
CA LYS A 47 -2.76 27.48 -5.86
C LYS A 47 -3.17 28.86 -5.37
N LYS A 48 -3.69 28.97 -4.13
CA LYS A 48 -4.12 30.23 -3.53
C LYS A 48 -3.61 30.32 -2.10
N LYS A 49 -3.08 31.49 -1.72
CA LYS A 49 -2.54 31.74 -0.38
C LYS A 49 -3.56 31.43 0.72
N GLU A 50 -4.80 31.88 0.58
CA GLU A 50 -5.86 31.63 1.56
C GLU A 50 -6.13 30.14 1.79
N VAL A 51 -6.06 29.32 0.72
CA VAL A 51 -6.26 27.86 0.81
C VAL A 51 -5.09 27.19 1.53
N VAL A 52 -3.88 27.66 1.29
CA VAL A 52 -2.68 27.20 2.00
C VAL A 52 -2.79 27.51 3.49
N GLU A 53 -3.18 28.74 3.85
CA GLU A 53 -3.32 29.12 5.24
C GLU A 53 -4.44 28.34 5.96
N GLN A 54 -5.55 28.06 5.28
CA GLN A 54 -6.62 27.19 5.80
C GLN A 54 -6.13 25.76 6.03
N PHE A 55 -5.38 25.19 5.09
CA PHE A 55 -4.79 23.87 5.22
C PHE A 55 -3.82 23.79 6.41
N ARG A 56 -2.97 24.79 6.58
CA ARG A 56 -2.04 24.87 7.70
C ARG A 56 -2.78 24.98 9.04
N ALA A 57 -3.81 25.83 9.11
CA ALA A 57 -4.64 25.97 10.29
C ALA A 57 -5.39 24.67 10.64
N PHE A 58 -5.90 23.96 9.63
CA PHE A 58 -6.54 22.65 9.80
C PHE A 58 -5.55 21.61 10.33
N THR A 59 -4.37 21.53 9.75
CA THR A 59 -3.32 20.60 10.19
C THR A 59 -2.91 20.88 11.65
N ASP A 60 -2.67 22.12 12.00
CA ASP A 60 -2.33 22.52 13.37
C ASP A 60 -3.45 22.21 14.36
N HIS A 61 -4.71 22.47 13.97
CA HIS A 61 -5.88 22.17 14.79
C HIS A 61 -5.94 20.67 15.12
N TYR A 62 -5.84 19.79 14.11
CA TYR A 62 -6.00 18.35 14.36
C TYR A 62 -4.79 17.70 15.01
N ILE A 63 -3.59 18.25 14.86
CA ILE A 63 -2.44 17.88 15.71
C ILE A 63 -2.80 18.09 17.19
N LYS A 64 -3.25 19.29 17.55
CA LYS A 64 -3.63 19.64 18.92
C LYS A 64 -4.86 18.90 19.41
N PHE A 65 -5.81 18.64 18.51
CA PHE A 65 -7.04 17.92 18.82
C PHE A 65 -6.75 16.48 19.28
N VAL A 66 -5.96 15.73 18.54
CA VAL A 66 -5.61 14.34 18.91
C VAL A 66 -4.70 14.29 20.14
N GLU A 67 -3.85 15.29 20.34
CA GLU A 67 -3.06 15.44 21.57
C GLU A 67 -3.96 15.65 22.81
N GLY A 68 -5.10 16.32 22.66
CA GLY A 68 -6.10 16.45 23.71
C GLY A 68 -6.66 15.12 24.22
N PHE A 69 -6.57 14.05 23.43
CA PHE A 69 -6.88 12.67 23.81
C PHE A 69 -5.65 11.87 24.29
N GLY A 70 -4.53 12.54 24.56
CA GLY A 70 -3.29 11.88 24.99
C GLY A 70 -2.58 11.10 23.89
N LYS A 71 -2.85 11.39 22.62
CA LYS A 71 -2.23 10.73 21.47
C LYS A 71 -1.13 11.61 20.87
N GLN A 72 -0.10 10.98 20.30
CA GLN A 72 0.88 11.66 19.47
C GLN A 72 0.36 11.76 18.04
N ALA A 73 0.37 12.97 17.47
CA ALA A 73 -0.08 13.18 16.10
C ALA A 73 0.96 12.71 15.09
N CYS A 74 0.47 12.08 14.02
CA CYS A 74 1.24 11.77 12.82
C CYS A 74 0.59 12.46 11.62
N VAL A 75 1.42 12.97 10.69
CA VAL A 75 0.98 13.70 9.49
C VAL A 75 1.75 13.25 8.26
N TRP A 76 1.14 13.35 7.08
CA TRP A 76 1.88 13.27 5.84
C TRP A 76 2.71 14.54 5.62
N GLY A 77 3.86 14.38 4.98
CA GLY A 77 4.70 15.51 4.58
C GLY A 77 4.06 16.34 3.49
N ALA A 78 3.65 17.57 3.82
CA ALA A 78 3.01 18.50 2.89
C ALA A 78 3.42 19.98 3.09
N LEU A 79 4.21 20.29 4.11
CA LEU A 79 4.42 21.69 4.54
C LEU A 79 5.43 22.47 3.71
N THR A 80 6.24 21.84 2.88
CA THR A 80 7.02 22.53 1.84
C THR A 80 6.13 22.93 0.67
N HIS A 81 5.25 22.03 0.24
CA HIS A 81 4.24 22.29 -0.79
C HIS A 81 3.24 23.37 -0.35
N ALA A 82 2.77 23.27 0.88
CA ALA A 82 1.89 24.25 1.51
C ALA A 82 2.69 25.27 2.36
N ALA A 83 3.73 25.88 1.76
CA ALA A 83 4.49 26.93 2.42
C ALA A 83 3.62 28.15 2.70
N GLY A 84 3.55 28.58 3.96
CA GLY A 84 2.67 29.69 4.41
C GLY A 84 3.09 30.28 5.74
N GLU A 85 2.30 31.23 6.23
CA GLU A 85 2.58 32.01 7.43
C GLU A 85 1.92 31.45 8.69
N THR A 86 0.79 30.75 8.53
CA THR A 86 0.10 30.12 9.67
C THR A 86 0.99 29.04 10.30
N PRO A 87 1.32 29.18 11.59
CA PRO A 87 2.19 28.22 12.25
C PRO A 87 1.49 26.84 12.36
N VAL A 88 2.28 25.80 12.19
CA VAL A 88 1.84 24.41 12.43
C VAL A 88 2.75 23.83 13.51
N LYS A 89 2.14 23.25 14.54
CA LYS A 89 2.87 22.61 15.64
C LYS A 89 3.75 21.49 15.11
N SER A 90 5.01 21.46 15.55
CA SER A 90 6.01 20.45 15.17
C SER A 90 6.50 19.61 16.34
N ASP A 91 6.54 20.20 17.54
CA ASP A 91 6.98 19.50 18.74
C ASP A 91 6.10 18.28 19.03
N ASN A 92 6.73 17.13 19.28
CA ASN A 92 6.05 15.84 19.50
C ASN A 92 5.18 15.36 18.32
N VAL A 93 5.44 15.80 17.09
CA VAL A 93 4.74 15.41 15.87
C VAL A 93 5.63 14.53 15.00
N ILE A 94 5.07 13.45 14.46
CA ILE A 94 5.75 12.57 13.52
C ILE A 94 5.27 12.91 12.11
N MET A 95 6.20 13.18 11.20
CA MET A 95 5.92 13.44 9.80
C MET A 95 6.41 12.29 8.92
N TYR A 96 5.54 11.79 8.08
CA TYR A 96 5.86 10.77 7.08
C TYR A 96 6.32 11.47 5.81
N ALA A 97 7.63 11.49 5.60
CA ALA A 97 8.26 12.23 4.50
C ALA A 97 8.50 11.31 3.30
N TRP A 98 7.80 11.59 2.22
CA TRP A 98 7.74 10.74 1.03
C TRP A 98 8.39 11.39 -0.21
N TYR A 99 8.28 12.71 -0.37
CA TYR A 99 8.81 13.45 -1.50
C TYR A 99 9.28 14.85 -1.09
N ASN A 100 10.45 15.27 -1.54
CA ASN A 100 11.07 16.54 -1.17
C ASN A 100 10.20 17.76 -1.49
N GLY A 101 9.48 17.73 -2.62
CA GLY A 101 8.63 18.83 -3.03
C GLY A 101 7.43 19.07 -2.12
N PHE A 102 6.98 18.04 -1.41
CA PHE A 102 5.91 18.15 -0.42
C PHE A 102 6.43 18.44 0.99
N ALA A 103 7.52 17.80 1.39
CA ALA A 103 8.18 18.09 2.67
C ALA A 103 9.70 17.89 2.54
N ASN A 104 10.45 18.97 2.45
CA ASN A 104 11.90 18.89 2.47
C ASN A 104 12.37 18.34 3.83
N PRO A 105 12.99 17.16 3.91
CA PRO A 105 13.29 16.52 5.18
C PRO A 105 14.19 17.35 6.09
N LYS A 106 15.18 18.07 5.54
CA LYS A 106 16.08 18.92 6.33
C LYS A 106 15.33 20.07 6.99
N ASP A 107 14.45 20.72 6.24
CA ASP A 107 13.65 21.84 6.75
C ASP A 107 12.66 21.35 7.82
N MET A 108 12.09 20.15 7.64
CA MET A 108 11.15 19.58 8.61
C MET A 108 11.85 19.21 9.92
N VAL A 109 13.02 18.61 9.86
CA VAL A 109 13.84 18.33 11.06
C VAL A 109 14.24 19.63 11.75
N GLN A 110 14.64 20.64 11.00
CA GLN A 110 14.98 21.95 11.56
C GLN A 110 13.78 22.62 12.25
N GLN A 111 12.57 22.38 11.78
CA GLN A 111 11.33 22.85 12.41
C GLN A 111 10.93 22.04 13.64
N GLY A 112 11.57 20.91 13.92
CA GLY A 112 11.34 20.09 15.11
C GLY A 112 10.49 18.84 14.89
N TYR A 113 10.18 18.46 13.66
CA TYR A 113 9.49 17.19 13.37
C TYR A 113 10.43 15.99 13.50
N ASN A 114 9.90 14.88 14.02
CA ASN A 114 10.51 13.58 13.84
C ASN A 114 9.98 12.95 12.53
N LEU A 115 10.85 12.29 11.78
CA LEU A 115 10.49 11.77 10.45
C LEU A 115 10.42 10.24 10.41
N ILE A 116 9.46 9.75 9.66
CA ILE A 116 9.43 8.39 9.13
C ILE A 116 9.84 8.46 7.65
N SER A 117 10.83 7.66 7.27
CA SER A 117 11.27 7.52 5.89
C SER A 117 10.28 6.68 5.09
N ILE A 118 9.73 7.26 4.04
CA ILE A 118 8.86 6.56 3.09
C ILE A 118 9.06 7.13 1.67
N PRO A 119 10.29 7.09 1.12
CA PRO A 119 10.58 7.67 -0.19
C PRO A 119 9.76 6.99 -1.30
N ASP A 120 8.93 7.76 -1.98
CA ASP A 120 7.98 7.29 -2.99
C ASP A 120 8.64 6.46 -4.11
N GLY A 121 9.77 6.93 -4.62
CA GLY A 121 10.53 6.23 -5.66
C GLY A 121 11.17 4.90 -5.25
N LEU A 122 11.16 4.55 -3.96
CA LEU A 122 11.74 3.29 -3.44
C LEU A 122 10.73 2.41 -2.72
N THR A 123 9.72 3.00 -2.08
CA THR A 123 8.88 2.29 -1.11
C THR A 123 7.38 2.34 -1.42
N TYR A 124 6.95 2.95 -2.54
CA TYR A 124 5.56 2.94 -2.96
C TYR A 124 5.25 1.77 -3.88
N ILE A 125 4.24 1.01 -3.51
CA ILE A 125 3.60 0.00 -4.36
C ILE A 125 2.27 0.62 -4.82
N VAL A 126 2.13 0.81 -6.14
CA VAL A 126 0.87 1.29 -6.73
C VAL A 126 0.50 0.33 -7.86
N PRO A 127 -0.25 -0.73 -7.53
CA PRO A 127 -0.51 -1.81 -8.47
C PRO A 127 -1.12 -1.32 -9.78
N LEU A 128 -0.56 -1.75 -10.90
CA LEU A 128 -1.01 -1.47 -12.27
C LEU A 128 -1.00 0.02 -12.70
N ALA A 129 -0.50 0.91 -11.88
CA ALA A 129 -0.52 2.35 -12.16
C ALA A 129 0.47 2.79 -13.24
N GLY A 130 1.61 2.10 -13.37
CA GLY A 130 2.63 2.39 -14.38
C GLY A 130 3.55 3.59 -14.06
N TYR A 131 3.21 4.45 -13.10
CA TYR A 131 4.04 5.59 -12.66
C TYR A 131 4.81 5.33 -11.36
N TYR A 132 4.42 4.32 -10.59
CA TYR A 132 5.17 3.76 -9.47
C TYR A 132 5.36 2.25 -9.65
N TRP A 133 5.95 1.59 -8.67
CA TRP A 133 6.19 0.16 -8.72
C TRP A 133 4.91 -0.66 -8.56
N ASP A 134 4.72 -1.65 -9.41
CA ASP A 134 3.72 -2.71 -9.19
C ASP A 134 4.22 -3.69 -8.11
N TYR A 135 5.50 -4.00 -8.16
CA TYR A 135 6.26 -4.72 -7.13
C TYR A 135 7.51 -3.92 -6.79
N LEU A 136 7.87 -3.79 -5.52
CA LEU A 136 9.11 -3.11 -5.17
C LEU A 136 10.33 -3.86 -5.71
N ASN A 137 11.29 -3.09 -6.20
CA ASN A 137 12.61 -3.64 -6.49
C ASN A 137 13.34 -3.91 -5.17
N THR A 138 13.14 -5.11 -4.61
CA THR A 138 13.66 -5.50 -3.30
C THR A 138 15.19 -5.52 -3.25
N GLU A 139 15.86 -5.81 -4.38
CA GLU A 139 17.31 -5.73 -4.47
C GLU A 139 17.83 -4.30 -4.32
N ARG A 140 17.20 -3.36 -5.05
CA ARG A 140 17.54 -1.94 -4.94
C ARG A 140 17.27 -1.44 -3.52
N LEU A 141 16.10 -1.78 -2.96
CA LEU A 141 15.72 -1.42 -1.60
C LEU A 141 16.72 -1.96 -0.58
N TYR A 142 17.09 -3.24 -0.68
CA TYR A 142 18.05 -3.87 0.21
C TYR A 142 19.43 -3.24 0.17
N LYS A 143 19.92 -2.88 -1.05
CA LYS A 143 21.25 -2.32 -1.26
C LYS A 143 21.37 -0.83 -0.97
N GLN A 144 20.31 -0.06 -1.21
CA GLN A 144 20.38 1.40 -1.25
C GLN A 144 19.61 2.11 -0.16
N TRP A 145 18.58 1.49 0.41
CA TRP A 145 17.74 2.15 1.39
C TRP A 145 18.09 1.76 2.82
N THR A 146 18.02 2.74 3.71
CA THR A 146 17.93 2.58 5.17
C THR A 146 16.92 3.62 5.67
N PRO A 147 16.47 3.57 6.92
CA PRO A 147 15.64 4.64 7.48
C PRO A 147 16.24 6.04 7.38
N ALA A 148 17.58 6.16 7.33
CA ALA A 148 18.27 7.44 7.13
C ALA A 148 18.06 8.04 5.72
N HIS A 149 17.59 7.27 4.75
CA HIS A 149 17.26 7.74 3.41
C HIS A 149 15.79 8.22 3.37
N VAL A 150 15.57 9.50 3.60
CA VAL A 150 14.25 10.14 3.67
C VAL A 150 14.03 10.98 2.42
N ALA A 151 13.03 10.62 1.61
CA ALA A 151 12.82 11.18 0.28
C ALA A 151 14.14 11.19 -0.53
N ASP A 152 14.64 12.34 -0.98
CA ASP A 152 15.93 12.45 -1.70
C ASP A 152 17.12 12.82 -0.79
N VAL A 153 16.91 12.82 0.53
CA VAL A 153 17.93 13.21 1.50
C VAL A 153 18.44 11.99 2.27
N VAL A 154 19.74 11.89 2.40
CA VAL A 154 20.38 10.90 3.28
C VAL A 154 20.92 11.60 4.51
N PHE A 155 20.39 11.22 5.67
CA PHE A 155 20.86 11.66 6.98
C PHE A 155 21.98 10.76 7.49
N GLU A 156 22.61 11.19 8.59
CA GLU A 156 23.50 10.30 9.33
C GLU A 156 22.71 9.09 9.86
N GLU A 157 23.36 7.93 9.84
CA GLU A 157 22.72 6.73 10.39
C GLU A 157 22.46 6.89 11.89
N LYS A 158 21.25 6.54 12.32
CA LYS A 158 20.76 6.72 13.70
C LYS A 158 20.55 8.18 14.11
N ASP A 159 20.38 9.10 13.17
CA ASP A 159 19.94 10.44 13.49
C ASP A 159 18.66 10.37 14.33
N PRO A 160 18.63 11.00 15.53
CA PRO A 160 17.49 10.89 16.45
C PRO A 160 16.20 11.49 15.89
N ALA A 161 16.27 12.35 14.90
CA ALA A 161 15.08 12.86 14.22
C ALA A 161 14.44 11.83 13.27
N ILE A 162 15.19 10.80 12.86
CA ILE A 162 14.70 9.76 11.94
C ILE A 162 14.34 8.52 12.74
N ILE A 163 13.06 8.35 13.00
CA ILE A 163 12.57 7.34 13.96
C ILE A 163 12.15 6.01 13.34
N GLY A 164 12.23 5.89 12.02
CA GLY A 164 11.93 4.64 11.34
C GLY A 164 11.68 4.80 9.84
N GLY A 165 11.19 3.72 9.25
CA GLY A 165 10.82 3.68 7.85
C GLY A 165 9.63 2.77 7.60
N MET A 166 8.97 2.97 6.47
CA MET A 166 7.85 2.16 6.02
C MET A 166 7.79 2.07 4.50
N PHE A 167 6.90 1.26 4.00
CA PHE A 167 6.43 1.27 2.63
C PHE A 167 4.92 1.48 2.60
N ALA A 168 4.38 1.88 1.46
CA ALA A 168 2.94 2.06 1.28
C ALA A 168 2.42 1.26 0.10
N VAL A 169 1.14 0.90 0.18
CA VAL A 169 0.37 0.32 -0.92
C VAL A 169 -0.80 1.25 -1.20
N TRP A 170 -0.83 1.82 -2.39
CA TRP A 170 -1.87 2.75 -2.84
C TRP A 170 -2.72 2.09 -3.92
N ASN A 171 -4.01 2.23 -3.82
CA ASN A 171 -4.95 1.62 -4.76
C ASN A 171 -5.57 2.65 -5.72
N ASP A 172 -4.75 3.48 -6.32
CA ASP A 172 -5.17 4.60 -7.17
C ASP A 172 -6.01 4.16 -8.37
N ILE A 173 -5.63 3.04 -8.97
CA ILE A 173 -6.27 2.53 -10.21
C ILE A 173 -7.00 1.23 -9.94
N VAL A 174 -6.66 0.53 -8.89
CA VAL A 174 -7.13 -0.82 -8.62
C VAL A 174 -8.50 -0.83 -7.95
N GLY A 175 -9.48 -0.22 -8.52
CA GLY A 175 -10.84 -0.59 -8.18
C GLY A 175 -11.14 -2.02 -8.61
N ASN A 176 -10.32 -2.63 -9.48
CA ASN A 176 -10.80 -3.73 -10.31
C ASN A 176 -9.69 -4.68 -10.75
N GLY A 177 -9.61 -5.88 -10.19
CA GLY A 177 -8.81 -6.95 -10.72
C GLY A 177 -7.72 -7.46 -9.78
N ILE A 178 -7.66 -6.93 -8.58
CA ILE A 178 -6.71 -7.38 -7.59
C ILE A 178 -7.46 -8.05 -6.44
N SER A 179 -7.07 -9.26 -6.13
CA SER A 179 -7.53 -9.97 -4.95
C SER A 179 -6.68 -9.58 -3.73
N VAL A 180 -7.16 -9.92 -2.55
CA VAL A 180 -6.36 -9.79 -1.31
C VAL A 180 -5.03 -10.52 -1.44
N LYS A 181 -5.00 -11.66 -2.11
CA LYS A 181 -3.77 -12.44 -2.32
C LYS A 181 -2.76 -11.74 -3.23
N ASP A 182 -3.24 -11.07 -4.26
CA ASP A 182 -2.38 -10.27 -5.14
C ASP A 182 -1.72 -9.11 -4.37
N ILE A 183 -2.44 -8.52 -3.43
CA ILE A 183 -1.89 -7.51 -2.53
C ILE A 183 -0.85 -8.13 -1.59
N HIS A 184 -1.16 -9.27 -0.97
CA HIS A 184 -0.19 -9.97 -0.09
C HIS A 184 1.08 -10.36 -0.83
N HIS A 185 0.97 -10.83 -2.06
CA HIS A 185 2.13 -11.17 -2.89
C HIS A 185 3.05 -9.97 -3.17
N ARG A 186 2.49 -8.77 -3.27
CA ARG A 186 3.27 -7.52 -3.40
C ARG A 186 3.86 -7.06 -2.07
N ILE A 187 3.08 -7.14 -1.02
CA ILE A 187 3.45 -6.65 0.32
C ILE A 187 4.56 -7.49 0.94
N PHE A 188 4.45 -8.82 0.86
CA PHE A 188 5.26 -9.69 1.70
C PHE A 188 6.76 -9.57 1.41
N PRO A 189 7.25 -9.59 0.17
CA PRO A 189 8.64 -9.32 -0.14
C PRO A 189 9.13 -7.94 0.32
N ALA A 190 8.29 -6.92 0.17
CA ALA A 190 8.58 -5.57 0.61
C ALA A 190 8.70 -5.49 2.13
N LEU A 191 7.74 -6.08 2.86
CA LEU A 191 7.72 -6.12 4.32
C LEU A 191 8.97 -6.78 4.90
N GLN A 192 9.36 -7.94 4.37
CA GLN A 192 10.55 -8.67 4.82
C GLN A 192 11.83 -7.84 4.58
N THR A 193 11.92 -7.16 3.44
CA THR A 193 13.08 -6.33 3.09
C THR A 193 13.16 -5.11 4.01
N ILE A 194 12.06 -4.40 4.20
CA ILE A 194 11.98 -3.25 5.11
C ILE A 194 12.31 -3.67 6.55
N ALA A 195 11.76 -4.79 7.01
CA ALA A 195 12.00 -5.29 8.36
C ALA A 195 13.49 -5.55 8.61
N VAL A 196 14.17 -6.22 7.69
CA VAL A 196 15.62 -6.46 7.79
C VAL A 196 16.42 -5.16 7.81
N LYS A 197 16.08 -4.21 6.95
CA LYS A 197 16.79 -2.94 6.81
C LYS A 197 16.53 -1.96 7.96
N THR A 198 15.37 -2.01 8.57
CA THR A 198 15.07 -1.23 9.78
C THR A 198 15.69 -1.82 11.03
N TRP A 199 15.79 -3.16 11.09
CA TRP A 199 16.44 -3.85 12.20
C TRP A 199 17.97 -3.76 12.15
N ASN A 200 18.54 -3.88 10.94
CA ASN A 200 19.99 -3.88 10.74
C ASN A 200 20.37 -3.10 9.48
N ILE A 201 20.96 -1.95 9.67
CA ILE A 201 21.40 -1.04 8.61
C ILE A 201 22.34 -1.73 7.62
N ALA A 202 23.28 -2.54 8.14
CA ALA A 202 24.24 -3.33 7.36
C ALA A 202 24.04 -4.82 7.63
N PRO A 203 23.06 -5.47 7.00
CA PRO A 203 22.84 -6.90 7.15
C PRO A 203 24.08 -7.71 6.81
N ALA A 204 24.34 -8.76 7.58
CA ALA A 204 25.52 -9.62 7.38
C ALA A 204 25.43 -10.47 6.10
N PHE A 205 24.29 -10.51 5.44
CA PHE A 205 24.02 -11.32 4.25
C PHE A 205 24.10 -10.48 2.99
N SER A 206 24.62 -11.07 1.91
CA SER A 206 24.40 -10.55 0.56
C SER A 206 22.90 -10.56 0.20
N TYR A 207 22.49 -9.78 -0.80
CA TYR A 207 21.11 -9.82 -1.26
C TYR A 207 20.68 -11.22 -1.71
N THR A 208 21.54 -11.95 -2.42
CA THR A 208 21.26 -13.31 -2.87
C THR A 208 21.01 -14.28 -1.71
N GLU A 209 21.82 -14.18 -0.65
CA GLU A 209 21.61 -15.00 0.56
C GLU A 209 20.34 -14.60 1.29
N PHE A 210 20.05 -13.31 1.38
CA PHE A 210 18.79 -12.78 1.95
C PHE A 210 17.59 -13.32 1.18
N GLU A 211 17.61 -13.23 -0.15
CA GLU A 211 16.51 -13.69 -1.02
C GLU A 211 16.28 -15.21 -0.86
N THR A 212 17.34 -16.00 -0.85
CA THR A 212 17.24 -17.46 -0.61
C THR A 212 16.62 -17.79 0.75
N LYS A 213 16.91 -17.00 1.77
CA LYS A 213 16.32 -17.19 3.11
C LYS A 213 14.88 -16.70 3.17
N ARG A 214 14.59 -15.56 2.55
CA ARG A 214 13.28 -14.96 2.49
C ARG A 214 12.25 -15.89 1.87
N GLN A 215 12.60 -16.50 0.75
CA GLN A 215 11.71 -17.45 0.03
C GLN A 215 11.32 -18.68 0.86
N LYS A 216 12.10 -19.02 1.90
CA LYS A 216 11.79 -20.12 2.82
C LYS A 216 10.83 -19.71 3.95
N LEU A 217 10.54 -18.44 4.11
CA LEU A 217 9.62 -17.96 5.12
C LEU A 217 8.20 -17.94 4.53
N SER A 218 7.27 -18.52 5.26
CA SER A 218 5.86 -18.42 4.90
C SER A 218 5.30 -17.04 5.27
N GLU A 219 4.23 -16.67 4.61
CA GLU A 219 3.37 -15.56 5.02
C GLU A 219 2.63 -15.88 6.33
N ALA A 220 1.69 -15.06 6.73
CA ALA A 220 0.85 -15.33 7.88
C ALA A 220 0.11 -16.69 7.73
N PRO A 221 -0.24 -17.36 8.84
CA PRO A 221 -1.11 -18.52 8.81
C PRO A 221 -2.37 -18.25 7.98
N ASP A 222 -2.85 -19.26 7.26
CA ASP A 222 -4.01 -19.21 6.36
C ASP A 222 -3.83 -18.35 5.08
N VAL A 223 -2.73 -17.63 4.97
CA VAL A 223 -2.36 -16.85 3.77
C VAL A 223 -1.05 -17.33 3.17
N ASN A 224 -0.59 -18.50 3.60
CA ASN A 224 0.72 -19.01 3.27
C ASN A 224 0.85 -19.33 1.78
N GLN A 225 1.68 -18.56 1.12
CA GLN A 225 1.99 -18.74 -0.29
C GLN A 225 2.81 -20.00 -0.57
N LEU A 226 3.57 -20.47 0.43
CA LEU A 226 4.35 -21.71 0.32
C LEU A 226 3.49 -22.96 0.39
N GLY A 227 2.28 -22.88 0.95
CA GLY A 227 1.30 -23.96 0.96
C GLY A 227 0.56 -24.13 -0.37
N ARG A 228 1.00 -23.44 -1.41
CA ARG A 228 0.43 -23.60 -2.75
C ARG A 228 0.80 -24.92 -3.36
N ILE A 229 -0.09 -25.32 -4.22
CA ILE A 229 0.07 -26.53 -5.02
C ILE A 229 1.27 -26.34 -5.96
N GLY A 230 2.20 -27.31 -5.90
CA GLY A 230 3.44 -27.25 -6.66
C GLY A 230 4.53 -26.43 -5.94
N ASP A 231 5.46 -27.13 -5.31
CA ASP A 231 6.57 -26.53 -4.56
C ASP A 231 7.72 -26.08 -5.47
N ASP A 232 7.74 -26.58 -6.72
CA ASP A 232 8.81 -26.31 -7.69
C ASP A 232 8.27 -25.61 -8.93
N GLU A 233 9.10 -24.76 -9.54
CA GLU A 233 8.89 -24.25 -10.89
C GLU A 233 8.63 -25.45 -11.85
N ASN A 234 7.53 -25.43 -12.58
CA ASN A 234 7.09 -26.48 -13.48
C ASN A 234 6.57 -27.78 -12.83
N SER A 235 6.17 -27.79 -11.55
CA SER A 235 5.49 -28.92 -10.96
C SER A 235 4.17 -29.20 -11.67
N LEU A 236 3.96 -30.44 -12.09
CA LEU A 236 2.66 -30.88 -12.57
C LEU A 236 1.71 -31.05 -11.37
N VAL A 237 0.70 -30.21 -11.31
CA VAL A 237 -0.22 -30.12 -10.17
C VAL A 237 -1.43 -31.03 -10.35
N TYR A 238 -1.92 -31.14 -11.57
CA TYR A 238 -3.09 -31.92 -11.90
C TYR A 238 -3.06 -32.34 -13.36
N GLU A 239 -3.36 -33.61 -13.61
CA GLU A 239 -3.52 -34.17 -14.93
C GLU A 239 -4.74 -35.08 -14.95
N THR A 240 -5.49 -35.02 -16.01
CA THR A 240 -6.59 -35.95 -16.28
C THR A 240 -6.70 -36.21 -17.77
N SER A 241 -7.06 -37.44 -18.16
CA SER A 241 -7.28 -37.79 -19.55
C SER A 241 -8.64 -37.36 -20.07
N SER A 242 -9.56 -37.00 -19.19
CA SER A 242 -10.88 -36.45 -19.59
C SER A 242 -11.51 -35.70 -18.44
N ILE A 243 -12.25 -34.65 -18.78
CA ILE A 243 -13.05 -33.86 -17.84
C ILE A 243 -14.42 -33.63 -18.45
N THR A 244 -15.46 -33.71 -17.64
CA THR A 244 -16.84 -33.42 -18.08
C THR A 244 -17.25 -32.02 -17.68
N PRO A 245 -18.11 -31.33 -18.46
CA PRO A 245 -18.62 -30.02 -18.06
C PRO A 245 -19.24 -30.04 -16.66
N GLY A 246 -18.90 -29.05 -15.85
CA GLY A 246 -19.35 -28.94 -14.46
C GLY A 246 -18.54 -29.72 -13.44
N SER A 247 -17.45 -30.41 -13.85
CA SER A 247 -16.52 -31.03 -12.89
C SER A 247 -15.82 -29.98 -12.07
N GLU A 248 -15.68 -30.21 -10.78
CA GLU A 248 -14.84 -29.42 -9.91
C GLU A 248 -13.40 -29.93 -9.94
N LEU A 249 -12.46 -29.03 -10.06
CA LEU A 249 -11.05 -29.37 -9.87
C LEU A 249 -10.78 -29.63 -8.37
N PRO A 250 -9.83 -30.54 -8.05
CA PRO A 250 -9.58 -30.94 -6.66
C PRO A 250 -8.94 -29.82 -5.82
N TYR A 251 -8.68 -28.66 -6.42
CA TYR A 251 -8.00 -27.54 -5.80
C TYR A 251 -8.83 -26.27 -5.87
N THR A 252 -8.87 -25.54 -4.78
CA THR A 252 -9.57 -24.25 -4.69
C THR A 252 -8.71 -23.09 -5.21
N GLU A 253 -7.41 -23.29 -5.34
CA GLU A 253 -6.43 -22.29 -5.71
C GLU A 253 -5.25 -22.90 -6.46
N ILE A 254 -4.67 -22.11 -7.36
CA ILE A 254 -3.38 -22.38 -8.02
C ILE A 254 -2.46 -21.16 -7.78
N GLY A 255 -1.16 -21.35 -7.95
CA GLY A 255 -0.15 -20.29 -7.78
C GLY A 255 -0.37 -19.10 -8.72
N TYR A 256 0.43 -18.04 -8.58
CA TYR A 256 0.35 -16.87 -9.46
C TYR A 256 0.82 -17.17 -10.87
N ASP A 257 1.92 -17.93 -10.99
CA ASP A 257 2.44 -18.36 -12.26
C ASP A 257 1.97 -19.80 -12.51
N TYR A 258 1.08 -19.99 -13.47
CA TYR A 258 0.58 -21.28 -13.82
C TYR A 258 0.35 -21.40 -15.32
N THR A 259 0.39 -22.63 -15.82
CA THR A 259 0.01 -22.97 -17.18
C THR A 259 -1.10 -24.01 -17.16
N ILE A 260 -2.16 -23.78 -17.92
CA ILE A 260 -3.23 -24.75 -18.15
C ILE A 260 -3.14 -25.17 -19.60
N THR A 261 -2.94 -26.47 -19.83
CA THR A 261 -2.94 -27.07 -21.18
C THR A 261 -4.07 -28.03 -21.28
N PHE A 262 -4.85 -27.98 -22.34
CA PHE A 262 -5.97 -28.91 -22.60
C PHE A 262 -6.24 -29.04 -24.08
N ASP A 263 -6.72 -30.22 -24.46
CA ASP A 263 -7.29 -30.48 -25.76
C ASP A 263 -8.81 -30.49 -25.68
N MET A 264 -9.48 -29.86 -26.62
CA MET A 264 -10.92 -29.69 -26.58
C MET A 264 -11.53 -29.92 -27.95
N GLU A 265 -12.60 -30.71 -27.97
CA GLU A 265 -13.54 -30.77 -29.09
C GLU A 265 -14.77 -29.93 -28.76
N ALA A 266 -14.95 -28.82 -29.47
CA ALA A 266 -16.12 -27.96 -29.29
C ALA A 266 -17.15 -28.26 -30.38
N ALA A 267 -18.32 -28.73 -29.99
CA ALA A 267 -19.42 -29.03 -30.92
C ALA A 267 -20.23 -27.77 -31.30
N ASN A 268 -20.31 -26.78 -30.43
CA ASN A 268 -21.00 -25.49 -30.64
C ASN A 268 -20.34 -24.37 -29.82
N GLU A 269 -20.02 -23.27 -30.45
CA GLU A 269 -19.48 -22.08 -29.83
C GLU A 269 -20.60 -21.05 -29.65
N ASN A 270 -21.30 -21.11 -28.55
CA ASN A 270 -22.31 -20.11 -28.21
C ASN A 270 -21.65 -19.01 -27.36
N TYR A 271 -22.13 -17.77 -27.52
CA TYR A 271 -21.72 -16.65 -26.67
C TYR A 271 -21.99 -16.98 -25.19
N GLY A 272 -20.99 -16.71 -24.34
CA GLY A 272 -21.05 -17.05 -22.91
C GLY A 272 -20.63 -18.50 -22.58
N THR A 273 -20.06 -19.26 -23.53
CA THR A 273 -19.50 -20.58 -23.24
C THR A 273 -18.29 -20.49 -22.36
N GLU A 274 -18.40 -20.99 -21.13
CA GLU A 274 -17.33 -20.98 -20.12
C GLU A 274 -16.45 -22.23 -20.27
N LEU A 275 -15.14 -22.03 -20.09
CA LEU A 275 -14.15 -23.11 -19.99
C LEU A 275 -13.82 -23.43 -18.53
N PHE A 276 -13.45 -22.40 -17.75
CA PHE A 276 -13.12 -22.53 -16.36
C PHE A 276 -13.77 -21.39 -15.58
N ARG A 277 -14.19 -21.70 -14.36
CA ARG A 277 -14.77 -20.73 -13.44
C ARG A 277 -14.16 -20.92 -12.05
N SER A 278 -13.80 -19.80 -11.43
CA SER A 278 -13.53 -19.70 -10.00
C SER A 278 -14.47 -18.69 -9.35
N PRO A 279 -14.46 -18.53 -8.04
CA PRO A 279 -15.20 -17.45 -7.38
C PRO A 279 -14.86 -16.05 -7.90
N ASN A 280 -13.66 -15.86 -8.45
CA ASN A 280 -13.12 -14.55 -8.80
C ASN A 280 -12.92 -14.34 -10.31
N ALA A 281 -13.03 -15.37 -11.13
CA ALA A 281 -12.72 -15.29 -12.55
C ALA A 281 -13.47 -16.32 -13.41
N VAL A 282 -13.69 -15.98 -14.67
CA VAL A 282 -14.18 -16.87 -15.69
C VAL A 282 -13.30 -16.80 -16.93
N PHE A 283 -12.91 -17.96 -17.43
CA PHE A 283 -12.33 -18.10 -18.75
C PHE A 283 -13.41 -18.60 -19.72
N TYR A 284 -13.58 -17.89 -20.81
CA TYR A 284 -14.57 -18.19 -21.84
C TYR A 284 -13.92 -18.79 -23.08
N LEU A 285 -14.54 -19.80 -23.65
CA LEU A 285 -14.29 -20.19 -25.04
C LEU A 285 -14.82 -19.10 -25.99
N ALA A 286 -16.02 -18.62 -25.69
CA ALA A 286 -16.64 -17.51 -26.40
C ALA A 286 -17.29 -16.58 -25.39
N ASP A 287 -16.70 -15.38 -25.19
CA ASP A 287 -17.20 -14.41 -24.22
C ASP A 287 -18.61 -13.92 -24.58
N PRO A 288 -19.40 -13.48 -23.58
CA PRO A 288 -20.80 -13.14 -23.81
C PRO A 288 -21.03 -11.87 -24.65
N VAL A 289 -19.98 -11.07 -24.87
CA VAL A 289 -20.08 -9.79 -25.58
C VAL A 289 -19.61 -9.89 -27.03
N LYS A 290 -18.44 -10.48 -27.24
CA LYS A 290 -17.78 -10.52 -28.55
C LYS A 290 -17.71 -11.91 -29.17
N GLY A 291 -18.02 -12.95 -28.38
CA GLY A 291 -17.91 -14.34 -28.81
C GLY A 291 -16.46 -14.79 -29.04
N MET A 292 -15.50 -14.15 -28.38
CA MET A 292 -14.08 -14.46 -28.52
C MET A 292 -13.57 -15.23 -27.32
N PHE A 293 -12.47 -15.97 -27.49
CA PHE A 293 -11.73 -16.50 -26.35
C PHE A 293 -11.35 -15.35 -25.41
N GLY A 294 -11.71 -15.47 -24.15
CA GLY A 294 -11.62 -14.34 -23.24
C GLY A 294 -11.54 -14.70 -21.78
N PHE A 295 -11.23 -13.71 -20.99
CA PHE A 295 -11.17 -13.75 -19.53
C PHE A 295 -11.99 -12.61 -18.94
N SER A 296 -12.75 -12.89 -17.90
CA SER A 296 -13.49 -11.89 -17.14
C SER A 296 -13.33 -12.15 -15.65
N GLN A 297 -13.09 -11.10 -14.90
CA GLN A 297 -13.15 -11.17 -13.45
C GLN A 297 -14.58 -11.08 -12.95
N ILE A 298 -14.90 -11.89 -11.93
CA ILE A 298 -16.20 -11.91 -11.25
C ILE A 298 -16.12 -10.97 -10.04
N GLY A 299 -17.20 -10.24 -9.77
CA GLY A 299 -17.34 -9.51 -8.53
C GLY A 299 -17.02 -8.03 -8.63
N ARG A 300 -17.24 -7.41 -9.81
CA ARG A 300 -17.06 -5.99 -10.02
C ARG A 300 -18.23 -5.36 -10.73
N ALA A 301 -18.87 -4.52 -10.01
CA ALA A 301 -19.71 -3.44 -10.53
C ALA A 301 -18.87 -2.21 -10.77
#